data_992b05da098414b5587a488891d4b830
#
_entry.id   992b05da098414b5587a488891d4b830
#
_cell.length_a   1.000
_cell.length_b   1.000
_cell.length_c   1.000
_cell.angle_alpha   90.00
_cell.angle_beta   90.00
_cell.angle_gamma   90.00
#
_symmetry.space_group_name_H-M   'P 1'
#
loop_
_entity.id
_entity.type
_entity.pdbx_description
1 polymer ?
#
loop_
_entity_poly.entity_id
_entity_poly.type
_entity_poly.pdbx_seq_one_letter_code
_entity_poly.pdbx_strand_id
1 'polypeptide(L)'
;MPTDLNQILDVIRQHGELAYSFVFTYAATNSLLMVLLAGYAAHLGAFDWGKLVMVCWIGSFAGDAVRFWVGRRYGSKWLSSFPRIQRMLHTTARLVEHHHTWFIFLHRYPNGIRSLAGFAFGISSMSNASFLILNFISAGIWAVTTVSAGYFFSHLSD
;
A
#
# COMPACT_ATOMS: atom_id res chain seq x y z
N MET A 1 -2.70 -1.12 -32.36
CA MET A 1 -2.20 -1.11 -30.97
C MET A 1 -1.90 0.27 -30.40
N PRO A 2 -1.37 1.30 -31.09
CA PRO A 2 -1.24 2.64 -30.48
C PRO A 2 -2.59 3.35 -30.20
N THR A 3 -3.65 2.97 -30.88
CA THR A 3 -5.01 3.55 -30.71
C THR A 3 -5.63 3.20 -29.35
N ASP A 4 -5.38 1.99 -28.86
CA ASP A 4 -6.02 1.53 -27.61
C ASP A 4 -5.44 2.20 -26.37
N LEU A 5 -4.11 2.43 -26.36
CA LEU A 5 -3.44 3.11 -25.23
C LEU A 5 -3.87 4.58 -25.13
N ASN A 6 -3.93 5.30 -26.26
CA ASN A 6 -4.36 6.68 -26.28
C ASN A 6 -5.82 6.84 -25.83
N GLN A 7 -6.69 5.91 -26.22
CA GLN A 7 -8.10 5.90 -25.79
C GLN A 7 -8.20 5.68 -24.26
N ILE A 8 -7.41 4.77 -23.69
CA ILE A 8 -7.39 4.53 -22.24
C ILE A 8 -6.90 5.78 -21.51
N LEU A 9 -5.84 6.43 -22.00
CA LEU A 9 -5.32 7.67 -21.40
C LEU A 9 -6.33 8.81 -21.46
N ASP A 10 -7.07 8.93 -22.55
CA ASP A 10 -8.12 9.95 -22.70
C ASP A 10 -9.30 9.70 -21.76
N VAL A 11 -9.72 8.43 -21.57
CA VAL A 11 -10.74 8.08 -20.58
C VAL A 11 -10.28 8.42 -19.15
N ILE A 12 -9.03 8.14 -18.81
CA ILE A 12 -8.45 8.51 -17.50
C ILE A 12 -8.45 10.04 -17.32
N ARG A 13 -8.07 10.79 -18.35
CA ARG A 13 -8.08 12.27 -18.31
C ARG A 13 -9.50 12.86 -18.18
N GLN A 14 -10.46 12.29 -18.89
CA GLN A 14 -11.87 12.74 -18.84
C GLN A 14 -12.54 12.43 -17.50
N HIS A 15 -12.17 11.32 -16.86
CA HIS A 15 -12.75 10.85 -15.60
C HIS A 15 -11.74 10.90 -14.45
N GLY A 16 -10.98 11.99 -14.35
CA GLY A 16 -9.86 12.10 -13.40
C GLY A 16 -10.22 11.75 -11.95
N GLU A 17 -11.36 12.22 -11.43
CA GLU A 17 -11.79 11.93 -10.07
C GLU A 17 -12.04 10.44 -9.84
N LEU A 18 -12.69 9.76 -10.80
CA LEU A 18 -12.91 8.31 -10.72
C LEU A 18 -11.59 7.55 -10.82
N ALA A 19 -10.68 7.98 -11.69
CA ALA A 19 -9.38 7.36 -11.85
C ALA A 19 -8.52 7.48 -10.57
N TYR A 20 -8.50 8.66 -9.92
CA TYR A 20 -7.82 8.83 -8.64
C TYR A 20 -8.49 8.00 -7.51
N SER A 21 -9.81 7.91 -7.47
CA SER A 21 -10.53 7.07 -6.51
C SER A 21 -10.19 5.59 -6.69
N PHE A 22 -10.03 5.16 -7.93
CA PHE A 22 -9.62 3.80 -8.27
C PHE A 22 -8.20 3.52 -7.78
N VAL A 23 -7.26 4.42 -8.07
CA VAL A 23 -5.88 4.31 -7.57
C VAL A 23 -5.82 4.33 -6.04
N PHE A 24 -6.62 5.18 -5.38
CA PHE A 24 -6.74 5.19 -3.93
C PHE A 24 -7.13 3.82 -3.38
N THR A 25 -8.17 3.20 -3.95
CA THR A 25 -8.65 1.87 -3.54
C THR A 25 -7.57 0.81 -3.71
N TYR A 26 -6.87 0.81 -4.86
CA TYR A 26 -5.77 -0.12 -5.09
C TYR A 26 -4.55 0.14 -4.17
N ALA A 27 -4.25 1.39 -3.85
CA ALA A 27 -3.21 1.73 -2.88
C ALA A 27 -3.60 1.26 -1.47
N ALA A 28 -4.87 1.39 -1.08
CA ALA A 28 -5.40 0.90 0.19
C ALA A 28 -5.37 -0.63 0.29
N THR A 29 -5.60 -1.33 -0.82
CA THR A 29 -5.47 -2.80 -0.89
C THR A 29 -4.02 -3.27 -1.07
N ASN A 30 -3.07 -2.34 -1.16
CA ASN A 30 -1.64 -2.59 -1.27
C ASN A 30 -1.21 -3.25 -2.60
N SER A 31 -1.83 -2.91 -3.70
CA SER A 31 -1.44 -3.38 -5.03
C SER A 31 -0.24 -2.60 -5.56
N LEU A 32 0.96 -3.18 -5.43
CA LEU A 32 2.21 -2.61 -5.94
C LEU A 32 2.14 -2.39 -7.45
N LEU A 33 1.66 -3.40 -8.18
CA LEU A 33 1.60 -3.38 -9.65
C LEU A 33 0.72 -2.23 -10.16
N MET A 34 -0.46 -2.04 -9.56
CA MET A 34 -1.38 -0.97 -9.99
C MET A 34 -0.81 0.42 -9.73
N VAL A 35 -0.08 0.61 -8.63
CA VAL A 35 0.56 1.90 -8.32
C VAL A 35 1.75 2.16 -9.26
N LEU A 36 2.52 1.14 -9.64
CA LEU A 36 3.57 1.24 -10.67
C LEU A 36 2.98 1.63 -12.02
N LEU A 37 1.89 0.97 -12.46
CA LEU A 37 1.20 1.29 -13.70
C LEU A 37 0.60 2.71 -13.70
N ALA A 38 0.06 3.15 -12.55
CA ALA A 38 -0.41 4.53 -12.40
C ALA A 38 0.75 5.53 -12.49
N GLY A 39 1.93 5.22 -11.93
CA GLY A 39 3.14 6.00 -12.08
C GLY A 39 3.60 6.11 -13.54
N TYR A 40 3.57 5.00 -14.28
CA TYR A 40 3.81 4.98 -15.72
C TYR A 40 2.79 5.83 -16.49
N ALA A 41 1.50 5.73 -16.18
CA ALA A 41 0.46 6.56 -16.78
C ALA A 41 0.62 8.05 -16.45
N ALA A 42 1.17 8.40 -15.28
CA ALA A 42 1.53 9.76 -14.93
C ALA A 42 2.65 10.31 -15.83
N HIS A 43 3.64 9.50 -16.20
CA HIS A 43 4.66 9.89 -17.18
C HIS A 43 4.05 10.22 -18.53
N LEU A 44 3.03 9.47 -18.97
CA LEU A 44 2.29 9.72 -20.20
C LEU A 44 1.28 10.90 -20.09
N GLY A 45 1.30 11.62 -18.97
CA GLY A 45 0.45 12.79 -18.74
C GLY A 45 -1.01 12.48 -18.42
N ALA A 46 -1.34 11.25 -18.01
CA ALA A 46 -2.68 10.87 -17.59
C ALA A 46 -2.98 11.29 -16.14
N PHE A 47 -1.96 11.36 -15.30
CA PHE A 47 -2.06 11.79 -13.90
C PHE A 47 -1.03 12.87 -13.59
N ASP A 48 -1.38 13.77 -12.68
CA ASP A 48 -0.41 14.65 -12.03
C ASP A 48 0.41 13.85 -11.01
N TRP A 49 1.74 13.87 -11.13
CA TRP A 49 2.64 13.08 -10.27
C TRP A 49 2.44 13.40 -8.79
N GLY A 50 2.34 14.69 -8.43
CA GLY A 50 2.20 15.10 -7.02
C GLY A 50 0.88 14.65 -6.42
N LYS A 51 -0.23 14.83 -7.15
CA LYS A 51 -1.56 14.34 -6.72
C LYS A 51 -1.59 12.83 -6.61
N LEU A 52 -0.97 12.12 -7.55
CA LEU A 52 -0.90 10.66 -7.54
C LEU A 52 -0.15 10.15 -6.31
N VAL A 53 1.00 10.74 -5.97
CA VAL A 53 1.75 10.41 -4.75
C VAL A 53 0.90 10.63 -3.50
N MET A 54 0.19 11.76 -3.41
CA MET A 54 -0.69 12.07 -2.27
C MET A 54 -1.83 11.05 -2.13
N VAL A 55 -2.48 10.69 -3.22
CA VAL A 55 -3.57 9.71 -3.24
C VAL A 55 -3.06 8.32 -2.82
N CYS A 56 -1.92 7.89 -3.34
CA CYS A 56 -1.29 6.61 -2.98
C CYS A 56 -0.83 6.61 -1.51
N TRP A 57 -0.29 7.72 -1.03
CA TRP A 57 0.13 7.89 0.36
C TRP A 57 -1.04 7.71 1.33
N ILE A 58 -2.10 8.51 1.14
CA ILE A 58 -3.28 8.49 2.00
C ILE A 58 -3.99 7.13 1.90
N GLY A 59 -4.15 6.59 0.69
CA GLY A 59 -4.76 5.28 0.46
C GLY A 59 -4.01 4.15 1.18
N SER A 60 -2.70 4.09 1.01
CA SER A 60 -1.85 3.08 1.67
C SER A 60 -1.88 3.23 3.20
N PHE A 61 -1.76 4.46 3.71
CA PHE A 61 -1.87 4.75 5.14
C PHE A 61 -3.21 4.30 5.72
N ALA A 62 -4.32 4.66 5.08
CA ALA A 62 -5.66 4.30 5.52
C ALA A 62 -5.89 2.78 5.50
N GLY A 63 -5.46 2.12 4.42
CA GLY A 63 -5.59 0.66 4.29
C GLY A 63 -4.86 -0.10 5.41
N ASP A 64 -3.65 0.31 5.74
CA ASP A 64 -2.87 -0.31 6.81
C ASP A 64 -3.43 0.04 8.20
N ALA A 65 -3.94 1.27 8.40
CA ALA A 65 -4.59 1.67 9.64
C ALA A 65 -5.86 0.85 9.92
N VAL A 66 -6.66 0.59 8.89
CA VAL A 66 -7.85 -0.28 9.01
C VAL A 66 -7.45 -1.71 9.39
N ARG A 67 -6.43 -2.30 8.72
CA ARG A 67 -5.92 -3.65 9.05
C ARG A 67 -5.38 -3.72 10.47
N PHE A 68 -4.62 -2.73 10.90
CA PHE A 68 -4.15 -2.61 12.28
C PHE A 68 -5.31 -2.59 13.28
N TRP A 69 -6.31 -1.78 13.02
CA TRP A 69 -7.46 -1.62 13.91
C TRP A 69 -8.30 -2.90 14.00
N VAL A 70 -8.54 -3.55 12.86
CA VAL A 70 -9.20 -4.86 12.81
C VAL A 70 -8.39 -5.92 13.56
N GLY A 71 -7.07 -5.97 13.36
CA GLY A 71 -6.18 -6.86 14.11
C GLY A 71 -6.23 -6.61 15.61
N ARG A 72 -6.24 -5.35 16.03
CA ARG A 72 -6.32 -4.95 17.44
C ARG A 72 -7.65 -5.36 18.10
N ARG A 73 -8.76 -5.18 17.40
CA ARG A 73 -10.10 -5.42 17.96
C ARG A 73 -10.56 -6.87 17.85
N TYR A 74 -10.24 -7.54 16.77
CA TYR A 74 -10.78 -8.87 16.45
C TYR A 74 -9.73 -9.97 16.38
N GLY A 75 -8.44 -9.65 16.41
CA GLY A 75 -7.35 -10.57 16.15
C GLY A 75 -7.37 -11.82 17.02
N SER A 76 -7.66 -11.70 18.32
CA SER A 76 -7.73 -12.85 19.24
C SER A 76 -8.90 -13.79 18.97
N LYS A 77 -10.06 -13.24 18.53
CA LYS A 77 -11.27 -14.04 18.26
C LYS A 77 -11.22 -14.70 16.87
N TRP A 78 -10.72 -14.00 15.89
CA TRP A 78 -10.63 -14.50 14.50
C TRP A 78 -9.53 -15.55 14.35
N LEU A 79 -8.46 -15.39 15.08
CA LEU A 79 -7.33 -16.31 15.05
C LEU A 79 -7.66 -17.70 15.61
N SER A 80 -8.56 -17.81 16.59
CA SER A 80 -8.96 -19.10 17.15
C SER A 80 -9.63 -20.02 16.13
N SER A 81 -10.21 -19.45 15.05
CA SER A 81 -10.89 -20.22 13.99
C SER A 81 -9.95 -20.76 12.91
N PHE A 82 -8.71 -20.24 12.80
CA PHE A 82 -7.77 -20.61 11.72
C PHE A 82 -6.35 -20.86 12.24
N PRO A 83 -6.02 -22.10 12.68
CA PRO A 83 -4.74 -22.42 13.32
C PRO A 83 -3.48 -22.09 12.49
N ARG A 84 -3.57 -22.19 11.15
CA ARG A 84 -2.44 -21.87 10.25
C ARG A 84 -2.17 -20.37 10.21
N ILE A 85 -3.21 -19.56 10.12
CA ILE A 85 -3.12 -18.09 10.11
C ILE A 85 -2.65 -17.62 11.48
N GLN A 86 -3.14 -18.22 12.56
CA GLN A 86 -2.70 -17.96 13.92
C GLN A 86 -1.19 -18.15 14.09
N ARG A 87 -0.63 -19.24 13.60
CA ARG A 87 0.80 -19.50 13.68
C ARG A 87 1.63 -18.49 12.89
N MET A 88 1.20 -18.16 11.68
CA MET A 88 1.87 -17.12 10.86
C MET A 88 1.81 -15.75 11.52
N LEU A 89 0.68 -15.35 12.06
CA LEU A 89 0.49 -14.06 12.71
C LEU A 89 1.27 -13.96 14.02
N HIS A 90 1.33 -15.02 14.83
CA HIS A 90 2.17 -15.03 16.04
C HIS A 90 3.66 -14.97 15.71
N THR A 91 4.11 -15.66 14.65
CA THR A 91 5.51 -15.57 14.21
C THR A 91 5.83 -14.16 13.71
N THR A 92 4.95 -13.56 12.93
CA THR A 92 5.11 -12.19 12.44
C THR A 92 5.02 -11.17 13.57
N ALA A 93 4.12 -11.37 14.54
CA ALA A 93 4.01 -10.50 15.72
C ALA A 93 5.28 -10.51 16.57
N ARG A 94 5.94 -11.67 16.76
CA ARG A 94 7.24 -11.75 17.45
C ARG A 94 8.36 -11.02 16.70
N LEU A 95 8.38 -11.11 15.36
CA LEU A 95 9.33 -10.34 14.55
C LEU A 95 9.07 -8.83 14.66
N VAL A 96 7.80 -8.44 14.71
CA VAL A 96 7.39 -7.05 14.95
C VAL A 96 7.83 -6.56 16.33
N GLU A 97 7.71 -7.37 17.38
CA GLU A 97 8.11 -7.00 18.74
C GLU A 97 9.62 -6.75 18.87
N HIS A 98 10.45 -7.50 18.13
CA HIS A 98 11.90 -7.35 18.17
C HIS A 98 12.44 -6.24 17.25
N HIS A 99 11.78 -5.99 16.11
CA HIS A 99 12.25 -5.08 15.07
C HIS A 99 11.16 -4.18 14.48
N HIS A 100 10.20 -3.71 15.32
CA HIS A 100 9.02 -2.98 14.88
C HIS A 100 9.32 -1.79 13.96
N THR A 101 10.38 -1.03 14.21
CA THR A 101 10.74 0.14 13.42
C THR A 101 11.16 -0.23 12.00
N TRP A 102 12.07 -1.20 11.85
CA TRP A 102 12.55 -1.63 10.54
C TRP A 102 11.53 -2.48 9.78
N PHE A 103 10.79 -3.31 10.50
CA PHE A 103 9.81 -4.19 9.89
C PHE A 103 8.66 -3.41 9.24
N ILE A 104 8.28 -2.23 9.78
CA ILE A 104 7.22 -1.38 9.21
C ILE A 104 7.63 -0.76 7.87
N PHE A 105 8.92 -0.65 7.58
CA PHE A 105 9.43 -0.21 6.28
C PHE A 105 9.60 -1.37 5.31
N LEU A 106 10.13 -2.49 5.78
CA LEU A 106 10.46 -3.65 4.96
C LEU A 106 9.23 -4.45 4.52
N HIS A 107 8.19 -4.57 5.34
CA HIS A 107 7.00 -5.38 5.03
C HIS A 107 6.22 -4.89 3.82
N ARG A 108 6.43 -3.64 3.39
CA ARG A 108 5.70 -3.03 2.27
C ARG A 108 6.12 -3.56 0.90
N TYR A 109 7.32 -4.13 0.76
CA TYR A 109 7.85 -4.56 -0.52
C TYR A 109 7.50 -6.01 -0.90
N PRO A 110 7.50 -7.02 0.00
CA PRO A 110 7.12 -8.38 -0.37
C PRO A 110 5.61 -8.54 -0.51
N ASN A 111 5.16 -8.96 -1.70
CA ASN A 111 3.75 -9.29 -1.93
C ASN A 111 3.31 -10.49 -1.07
N GLY A 112 2.18 -10.37 -0.39
CA GLY A 112 1.60 -11.42 0.45
C GLY A 112 1.84 -11.25 1.96
N ILE A 113 3.04 -10.91 2.40
CA ILE A 113 3.35 -10.65 3.82
C ILE A 113 2.73 -9.31 4.26
N ARG A 114 2.64 -8.37 3.35
CA ARG A 114 2.15 -7.01 3.58
C ARG A 114 0.73 -6.96 4.17
N SER A 115 -0.21 -7.72 3.62
CA SER A 115 -1.58 -7.73 4.12
C SER A 115 -1.68 -8.32 5.53
N LEU A 116 -0.88 -9.35 5.82
CA LEU A 116 -0.83 -10.01 7.12
C LEU A 116 -0.10 -9.16 8.16
N ALA A 117 0.91 -8.40 7.75
CA ALA A 117 1.69 -7.55 8.65
C ALA A 117 0.84 -6.48 9.33
N GLY A 118 -0.10 -5.84 8.62
CA GLY A 118 -1.03 -4.87 9.21
C GLY A 118 -1.83 -5.46 10.37
N PHE A 119 -2.36 -6.68 10.20
CA PHE A 119 -3.05 -7.40 11.27
C PHE A 119 -2.10 -7.81 12.40
N ALA A 120 -0.88 -8.26 12.08
CA ALA A 120 0.13 -8.63 13.06
C ALA A 120 0.56 -7.45 13.94
N PHE A 121 0.74 -6.26 13.37
CA PHE A 121 0.96 -5.03 14.13
C PHE A 121 -0.20 -4.73 15.09
N GLY A 122 -1.46 -4.98 14.65
CA GLY A 122 -2.64 -4.82 15.50
C GLY A 122 -2.66 -5.75 16.70
N ILE A 123 -2.18 -6.97 16.56
CA ILE A 123 -2.12 -7.98 17.62
C ILE A 123 -0.92 -7.77 18.55
N SER A 124 0.15 -7.14 18.05
CA SER A 124 1.36 -6.89 18.82
C SER A 124 1.14 -5.90 19.98
N SER A 125 2.09 -5.83 20.89
CA SER A 125 2.11 -4.87 22.00
C SER A 125 2.39 -3.42 21.57
N MET A 126 2.55 -3.14 20.26
CA MET A 126 2.85 -1.81 19.73
C MET A 126 1.74 -0.82 20.05
N SER A 127 2.11 0.39 20.52
CA SER A 127 1.13 1.44 20.82
C SER A 127 0.48 1.97 19.51
N ASN A 128 -0.79 2.39 19.61
CA ASN A 128 -1.52 2.96 18.47
C ASN A 128 -0.81 4.19 17.90
N ALA A 129 -0.27 5.06 18.76
CA ALA A 129 0.43 6.27 18.34
C ALA A 129 1.73 5.95 17.58
N SER A 130 2.54 5.03 18.09
CA SER A 130 3.77 4.59 17.41
C SER A 130 3.47 3.96 16.05
N PHE A 131 2.44 3.12 15.97
CA PHE A 131 2.03 2.54 14.69
C PHE A 131 1.61 3.61 13.69
N LEU A 132 0.73 4.54 14.08
CA LEU A 132 0.21 5.57 13.17
C LEU A 132 1.33 6.46 12.63
N ILE A 133 2.26 6.90 13.49
CA ILE A 133 3.39 7.75 13.08
C ILE A 133 4.30 7.01 12.11
N LEU A 134 4.74 5.80 12.48
CA LEU A 134 5.65 5.01 11.63
C LEU A 134 4.97 4.58 10.33
N ASN A 135 3.68 4.22 10.39
CA ASN A 135 2.90 3.88 9.21
C ASN A 135 2.75 5.07 8.26
N PHE A 136 2.50 6.28 8.79
CA PHE A 136 2.38 7.49 7.99
C PHE A 136 3.68 7.78 7.23
N ILE A 137 4.82 7.76 7.90
CA ILE A 137 6.14 7.98 7.29
C ILE A 137 6.45 6.88 6.26
N SER A 138 6.27 5.62 6.64
CA SER A 138 6.52 4.47 5.77
C SER A 138 5.63 4.47 4.53
N ALA A 139 4.35 4.85 4.66
CA ALA A 139 3.41 4.98 3.54
C ALA A 139 3.85 6.06 2.56
N GLY A 140 4.36 7.20 3.07
CA GLY A 140 4.87 8.29 2.24
C GLY A 140 6.10 7.87 1.44
N ILE A 141 7.09 7.28 2.10
CA ILE A 141 8.29 6.76 1.42
C ILE A 141 7.91 5.75 0.35
N TRP A 142 7.02 4.80 0.67
CA TRP A 142 6.57 3.81 -0.29
C TRP A 142 5.82 4.44 -1.48
N ALA A 143 4.93 5.40 -1.24
CA ALA A 143 4.18 6.07 -2.32
C ALA A 143 5.13 6.81 -3.27
N VAL A 144 6.06 7.61 -2.72
CA VAL A 144 7.06 8.34 -3.51
C VAL A 144 7.92 7.37 -4.31
N THR A 145 8.49 6.34 -3.68
CA THR A 145 9.38 5.39 -4.37
C THR A 145 8.65 4.59 -5.44
N THR A 146 7.43 4.11 -5.17
CA THR A 146 6.68 3.27 -6.12
C THR A 146 6.15 4.08 -7.30
N VAL A 147 5.56 5.25 -7.05
CA VAL A 147 5.07 6.12 -8.13
C VAL A 147 6.23 6.62 -8.98
N SER A 148 7.35 7.03 -8.36
CA SER A 148 8.55 7.46 -9.09
C SER A 148 9.17 6.32 -9.88
N ALA A 149 9.24 5.11 -9.33
CA ALA A 149 9.73 3.95 -10.06
C ALA A 149 8.88 3.69 -11.32
N GLY A 150 7.56 3.72 -11.21
CA GLY A 150 6.66 3.61 -12.37
C GLY A 150 6.85 4.72 -13.38
N TYR A 151 7.02 5.96 -12.90
CA TYR A 151 7.24 7.14 -13.74
C TYR A 151 8.57 7.06 -14.53
N PHE A 152 9.66 6.68 -13.88
CA PHE A 152 10.99 6.60 -14.50
C PHE A 152 11.24 5.31 -15.29
N PHE A 153 10.45 4.25 -15.05
CA PHE A 153 10.60 3.00 -15.80
C PHE A 153 10.33 3.17 -17.30
N SER A 154 9.58 4.22 -17.67
CA SER A 154 9.35 4.60 -19.07
C SER A 154 10.65 4.97 -19.81
N HIS A 155 11.60 5.63 -19.13
CA HIS A 155 12.88 6.01 -19.73
C HIS A 155 13.81 4.83 -20.05
N LEU A 156 13.52 3.63 -19.55
CA LEU A 156 14.30 2.42 -19.83
C LEU A 156 13.73 1.61 -21.00
N SER A 157 12.56 1.99 -21.51
CA SER A 157 11.86 1.30 -22.61
C SER A 157 11.88 2.08 -23.94
N ASP A 158 12.46 3.28 -23.95
CA ASP A 158 12.77 4.08 -25.14
C ASP A 158 14.24 3.88 -25.53
#